data_b22deaab2d7bb27d718e04f5441037d7
#
_entry.id   b22deaab2d7bb27d718e04f5441037d7
#
_cell.length_a   1.000
_cell.length_b   1.000
_cell.length_c   1.000
_cell.angle_alpha   90.00
_cell.angle_beta   90.00
_cell.angle_gamma   90.00
#
_symmetry.space_group_name_H-M   'P 1'
#
loop_
_entity.id
_entity.type
_entity.pdbx_description
1 polymer ?
#
loop_
_entity_poly.entity_id
_entity_poly.type
_entity_poly.pdbx_seq_one_letter_code
_entity_poly.pdbx_strand_id
1 'polypeptide(L)'
;VEHRSPSWAEDGSAIFFGVREWPEKPADEEESIASTEGVESDQGEEEQVSASRESGKEKTEPADVDVWHALDERIIPMQKLQEQRDRAKSYVAVWHVDDDRFVRLGTDLDETVVLLNGQRHATETDRKSYIFDSMFGRRWFDVDLIDVATGERTRVVDRVRYFSGGSATGEHLLYFKDDTHIAYEIATDKHTDLTSNLSADFVNRDHDYPVEQKPSWGLAGWAENDEAVLLYDRYDIWSVNPDGDGSIRLTNGAEDEIRYRYTRLDPEQSAISLDAP
;
A
#
# COMPACT_ATOMS: atom_id res chain seq x y z
N VAL A 1 -10.67 10.75 3.81
CA VAL A 1 -11.08 10.80 2.41
C VAL A 1 -11.41 9.39 2.00
N GLU A 2 -12.67 9.12 1.68
CA GLU A 2 -13.17 7.75 1.41
C GLU A 2 -12.72 7.23 0.03
N HIS A 3 -12.18 8.10 -0.84
CA HIS A 3 -11.72 7.73 -2.18
C HIS A 3 -10.45 8.48 -2.54
N ARG A 4 -9.60 7.85 -3.36
CA ARG A 4 -8.50 8.56 -4.01
C ARG A 4 -9.08 9.61 -4.95
N SER A 5 -8.73 10.87 -4.72
CA SER A 5 -9.11 11.96 -5.62
C SER A 5 -8.49 11.74 -7.01
N PRO A 6 -9.21 12.04 -8.09
CA PRO A 6 -8.63 11.99 -9.43
C PRO A 6 -7.42 12.93 -9.56
N SER A 7 -6.38 12.45 -10.21
CA SER A 7 -5.18 13.21 -10.55
C SER A 7 -4.73 12.90 -11.96
N TRP A 8 -4.29 13.92 -12.69
CA TRP A 8 -3.69 13.72 -14.00
C TRP A 8 -2.31 13.09 -13.86
N ALA A 9 -1.94 12.30 -14.87
CA ALA A 9 -0.55 11.94 -15.09
C ALA A 9 0.27 13.19 -15.39
N GLU A 10 1.56 13.18 -15.07
CA GLU A 10 2.47 14.32 -15.28
C GLU A 10 2.55 14.75 -16.74
N ASP A 11 2.44 13.81 -17.67
CA ASP A 11 2.44 14.04 -19.11
C ASP A 11 1.04 14.31 -19.70
N GLY A 12 -0.02 14.27 -18.88
CA GLY A 12 -1.40 14.49 -19.30
C GLY A 12 -2.05 13.33 -20.07
N SER A 13 -1.37 12.19 -20.23
CA SER A 13 -1.86 11.04 -21.01
C SER A 13 -2.92 10.20 -20.31
N ALA A 14 -3.00 10.30 -18.99
CA ALA A 14 -3.87 9.45 -18.19
C ALA A 14 -4.44 10.17 -16.96
N ILE A 15 -5.49 9.59 -16.38
CA ILE A 15 -6.09 10.01 -15.12
C ILE A 15 -6.05 8.84 -14.14
N PHE A 16 -5.44 9.08 -12.97
CA PHE A 16 -5.46 8.14 -11.85
C PHE A 16 -6.60 8.47 -10.91
N PHE A 17 -7.32 7.46 -10.45
CA PHE A 17 -8.43 7.62 -9.51
C PHE A 17 -8.68 6.35 -8.69
N GLY A 18 -9.56 6.46 -7.69
CA GLY A 18 -9.96 5.32 -6.88
C GLY A 18 -11.26 4.71 -7.37
N VAL A 19 -11.30 3.39 -7.50
CA VAL A 19 -12.52 2.62 -7.79
C VAL A 19 -12.85 1.71 -6.63
N ARG A 20 -14.13 1.45 -6.41
CA ARG A 20 -14.62 0.43 -5.47
C ARG A 20 -15.86 -0.24 -6.02
N GLU A 21 -16.17 -1.40 -5.49
CA GLU A 21 -17.42 -2.08 -5.80
C GLU A 21 -18.60 -1.24 -5.28
N TRP A 22 -19.63 -1.14 -6.12
CA TRP A 22 -20.86 -0.48 -5.71
C TRP A 22 -21.60 -1.44 -4.75
N PRO A 23 -21.96 -1.01 -3.53
CA PRO A 23 -22.75 -1.85 -2.67
C PRO A 23 -24.11 -2.11 -3.36
N GLU A 24 -24.46 -3.38 -3.56
CA GLU A 24 -25.80 -3.73 -4.00
C GLU A 24 -26.81 -3.16 -2.99
N LYS A 25 -27.79 -2.40 -3.48
CA LYS A 25 -28.90 -1.99 -2.63
C LYS A 25 -29.60 -3.25 -2.10
N PRO A 26 -29.88 -3.32 -0.79
CA PRO A 26 -30.74 -4.38 -0.29
C PRO A 26 -32.05 -4.37 -1.09
N ALA A 27 -32.50 -5.52 -1.57
CA ALA A 27 -33.69 -5.67 -2.42
C ALA A 27 -35.00 -5.16 -1.78
N ASP A 28 -34.98 -4.81 -0.49
CA ASP A 28 -36.16 -4.37 0.30
C ASP A 28 -36.42 -2.85 0.23
N GLU A 29 -35.55 -2.04 -0.38
CA GLU A 29 -35.78 -0.57 -0.45
C GLU A 29 -36.56 -0.12 -1.71
N GLU A 30 -36.78 -0.97 -2.70
CA GLU A 30 -37.54 -0.60 -3.91
C GLU A 30 -39.07 -0.70 -3.76
N GLU A 31 -39.59 -1.43 -2.76
CA GLU A 31 -41.03 -1.55 -2.56
C GLU A 31 -41.66 -0.43 -1.72
N SER A 32 -40.90 0.43 -1.05
CA SER A 32 -41.47 1.47 -0.16
C SER A 32 -41.77 2.81 -0.83
N ILE A 33 -41.38 3.02 -2.09
CA ILE A 33 -41.61 4.30 -2.80
C ILE A 33 -42.80 4.28 -3.76
N ALA A 34 -43.34 3.11 -4.07
CA ALA A 34 -44.42 2.96 -5.07
C ALA A 34 -45.85 3.04 -4.53
N SER A 35 -46.07 3.26 -3.22
CA SER A 35 -47.43 3.22 -2.61
C SER A 35 -47.87 4.50 -1.89
N THR A 36 -47.47 5.67 -2.37
CA THR A 36 -47.98 6.92 -1.87
C THR A 36 -48.44 7.87 -2.98
N GLU A 37 -49.34 7.42 -3.83
CA GLU A 37 -50.20 8.34 -4.60
C GLU A 37 -51.60 7.76 -4.75
N GLY A 38 -52.52 8.44 -4.06
CA GLY A 38 -53.89 8.59 -4.45
C GLY A 38 -54.88 7.53 -3.95
N VAL A 39 -55.72 7.85 -3.00
CA VAL A 39 -57.14 8.20 -3.25
C VAL A 39 -57.82 8.62 -1.91
N GLU A 40 -58.35 9.81 -1.92
CA GLU A 40 -59.38 10.29 -0.98
C GLU A 40 -60.70 9.60 -1.27
N SER A 41 -61.45 9.43 -0.20
CA SER A 41 -62.87 9.60 -0.01
C SER A 41 -63.63 8.34 0.41
N ASP A 42 -64.20 8.46 1.49
CA ASP A 42 -65.67 8.47 1.88
C ASP A 42 -66.12 7.36 2.84
N GLN A 43 -66.88 7.77 3.77
CA GLN A 43 -67.61 7.24 4.90
C GLN A 43 -68.24 5.84 4.78
N GLY A 44 -68.35 5.16 5.90
CA GLY A 44 -69.32 4.12 6.15
C GLY A 44 -68.99 3.19 7.32
N GLU A 45 -69.63 3.44 8.48
CA GLU A 45 -69.68 2.53 9.63
C GLU A 45 -70.20 1.12 9.23
N GLU A 46 -69.62 0.08 9.77
CA GLU A 46 -70.30 -1.04 10.40
C GLU A 46 -69.37 -2.05 11.02
N GLU A 47 -69.62 -2.38 12.29
CA GLU A 47 -68.99 -3.45 13.06
C GLU A 47 -69.14 -4.82 12.40
N GLN A 48 -68.02 -5.55 12.30
CA GLN A 48 -68.07 -7.02 12.44
C GLN A 48 -66.73 -7.58 12.96
N VAL A 49 -66.82 -8.17 14.13
CA VAL A 49 -65.79 -8.98 14.78
C VAL A 49 -65.52 -10.24 13.95
N SER A 50 -64.34 -10.36 13.41
CA SER A 50 -63.84 -11.69 13.01
C SER A 50 -62.32 -11.75 13.34
N ALA A 51 -62.02 -12.70 14.22
CA ALA A 51 -60.69 -13.05 14.64
C ALA A 51 -59.90 -13.63 13.44
N SER A 52 -59.00 -12.84 12.85
CA SER A 52 -58.00 -13.37 11.96
C SER A 52 -56.67 -13.43 12.75
N ARG A 53 -56.22 -14.67 12.90
CA ARG A 53 -54.89 -14.99 13.42
C ARG A 53 -53.85 -14.33 12.51
N GLU A 54 -53.31 -13.20 12.95
CA GLU A 54 -52.03 -12.72 12.44
C GLU A 54 -50.93 -13.71 12.85
N SER A 55 -50.45 -14.47 11.93
CA SER A 55 -49.18 -15.16 12.09
C SER A 55 -48.10 -14.09 12.01
N GLY A 56 -47.77 -13.50 13.14
CA GLY A 56 -46.59 -12.66 13.26
C GLY A 56 -45.40 -13.50 12.85
N LYS A 57 -44.84 -13.21 11.68
CA LYS A 57 -43.44 -13.54 11.43
C LYS A 57 -42.63 -12.75 12.44
N GLU A 58 -42.31 -13.37 13.59
CA GLU A 58 -41.24 -12.91 14.42
C GLU A 58 -40.05 -12.68 13.51
N LYS A 59 -39.64 -11.44 13.30
CA LYS A 59 -38.32 -11.14 12.77
C LYS A 59 -37.35 -11.75 13.79
N THR A 60 -36.87 -12.94 13.47
CA THR A 60 -35.81 -13.59 14.24
C THR A 60 -34.63 -12.63 14.15
N GLU A 61 -34.36 -11.87 15.21
CA GLU A 61 -33.14 -11.10 15.30
C GLU A 61 -31.99 -12.09 15.12
N PRO A 62 -31.02 -11.79 14.25
CA PRO A 62 -29.87 -12.65 14.10
C PRO A 62 -29.22 -12.83 15.46
N ALA A 63 -28.89 -14.08 15.81
CA ALA A 63 -28.24 -14.36 17.07
C ALA A 63 -26.94 -13.54 17.14
N ASP A 64 -26.74 -12.81 18.27
CA ASP A 64 -25.51 -12.05 18.53
C ASP A 64 -24.37 -13.03 18.90
N VAL A 65 -23.99 -13.86 17.91
CA VAL A 65 -22.94 -14.87 18.06
C VAL A 65 -21.94 -14.68 16.93
N ASP A 66 -20.72 -14.33 17.31
CA ASP A 66 -19.60 -14.31 16.38
C ASP A 66 -19.05 -15.74 16.20
N VAL A 67 -19.12 -16.27 15.00
CA VAL A 67 -18.51 -17.56 14.64
C VAL A 67 -17.20 -17.29 13.91
N TRP A 68 -16.09 -17.79 14.44
CA TRP A 68 -14.78 -17.67 13.84
C TRP A 68 -14.06 -19.01 13.78
N HIS A 69 -13.16 -19.14 12.84
CA HIS A 69 -12.34 -20.33 12.66
C HIS A 69 -10.88 -20.03 13.03
N ALA A 70 -10.17 -21.05 13.54
CA ALA A 70 -8.76 -20.90 13.95
C ALA A 70 -7.83 -20.55 12.77
N LEU A 71 -8.29 -20.74 11.53
CA LEU A 71 -7.57 -20.37 10.29
C LEU A 71 -8.05 -19.06 9.68
N ASP A 72 -8.94 -18.32 10.35
CA ASP A 72 -9.33 -17.00 9.86
C ASP A 72 -8.11 -16.09 9.87
N GLU A 73 -7.83 -15.45 8.75
CA GLU A 73 -6.68 -14.55 8.55
C GLU A 73 -6.72 -13.37 9.51
N ARG A 74 -7.92 -12.94 9.92
CA ARG A 74 -8.13 -11.86 10.87
C ARG A 74 -9.12 -12.25 11.94
N ILE A 75 -8.76 -12.04 13.20
CA ILE A 75 -9.68 -12.25 14.33
C ILE A 75 -10.86 -11.27 14.27
N ILE A 76 -12.04 -11.70 14.71
CA ILE A 76 -13.29 -10.92 14.63
C ILE A 76 -13.17 -9.51 15.26
N PRO A 77 -12.57 -9.31 16.44
CA PRO A 77 -12.40 -7.96 16.98
C PRO A 77 -11.63 -7.04 16.03
N MET A 78 -10.65 -7.56 15.30
CA MET A 78 -9.90 -6.79 14.30
C MET A 78 -10.75 -6.51 13.05
N GLN A 79 -11.53 -7.50 12.59
CA GLN A 79 -12.46 -7.30 11.48
C GLN A 79 -13.48 -6.19 11.80
N LYS A 80 -14.10 -6.22 12.98
CA LYS A 80 -15.03 -5.18 13.45
C LYS A 80 -14.37 -3.80 13.52
N LEU A 81 -13.13 -3.73 14.00
CA LEU A 81 -12.38 -2.46 14.08
C LEU A 81 -12.04 -1.89 12.71
N GLN A 82 -11.78 -2.75 11.73
CA GLN A 82 -11.37 -2.36 10.38
C GLN A 82 -12.53 -2.26 9.39
N GLU A 83 -13.73 -2.72 9.75
CA GLU A 83 -14.88 -2.82 8.86
C GLU A 83 -15.16 -1.53 8.07
N GLN A 84 -15.21 -0.39 8.74
CA GLN A 84 -15.49 0.89 8.07
C GLN A 84 -14.38 1.27 7.09
N ARG A 85 -13.13 1.02 7.45
CA ARG A 85 -11.97 1.28 6.59
C ARG A 85 -11.98 0.35 5.38
N ASP A 86 -12.25 -0.93 5.60
CA ASP A 86 -12.27 -1.94 4.53
C ASP A 86 -13.42 -1.68 3.55
N ARG A 87 -14.61 -1.29 4.06
CA ARG A 87 -15.74 -0.87 3.22
C ARG A 87 -15.48 0.43 2.45
N ALA A 88 -14.67 1.32 3.00
CA ALA A 88 -14.34 2.61 2.37
C ALA A 88 -13.13 2.51 1.44
N LYS A 89 -12.38 1.38 1.43
CA LYS A 89 -11.19 1.24 0.60
C LYS A 89 -11.53 1.38 -0.88
N SER A 90 -10.78 2.23 -1.56
CA SER A 90 -10.79 2.34 -3.01
C SER A 90 -9.50 1.80 -3.59
N TYR A 91 -9.58 1.16 -4.72
CA TYR A 91 -8.46 0.58 -5.46
C TYR A 91 -7.96 1.56 -6.50
N VAL A 92 -6.64 1.67 -6.64
CA VAL A 92 -6.04 2.53 -7.66
C VAL A 92 -6.38 1.99 -9.03
N ALA A 93 -6.83 2.89 -9.89
CA ALA A 93 -7.09 2.62 -11.30
C ALA A 93 -6.58 3.78 -12.15
N VAL A 94 -6.35 3.53 -13.41
CA VAL A 94 -5.92 4.51 -14.40
C VAL A 94 -6.81 4.43 -15.63
N TRP A 95 -7.13 5.59 -16.19
CA TRP A 95 -7.78 5.74 -17.48
C TRP A 95 -6.84 6.44 -18.45
N HIS A 96 -6.39 5.71 -19.45
CA HIS A 96 -5.59 6.23 -20.56
C HIS A 96 -6.51 6.93 -21.55
N VAL A 97 -6.37 8.27 -21.64
CA VAL A 97 -7.33 9.12 -22.34
C VAL A 97 -7.26 8.92 -23.85
N ASP A 98 -6.07 8.77 -24.41
CA ASP A 98 -5.86 8.64 -25.86
C ASP A 98 -6.42 7.32 -26.42
N ASP A 99 -6.30 6.25 -25.65
CA ASP A 99 -6.71 4.89 -26.05
C ASP A 99 -8.10 4.51 -25.53
N ASP A 100 -8.75 5.38 -24.75
CA ASP A 100 -10.01 5.11 -24.01
C ASP A 100 -9.95 3.79 -23.22
N ARG A 101 -8.80 3.55 -22.59
CA ARG A 101 -8.51 2.28 -21.91
C ARG A 101 -8.45 2.44 -20.40
N PHE A 102 -9.22 1.62 -19.72
CA PHE A 102 -9.26 1.54 -18.27
C PHE A 102 -8.41 0.35 -17.78
N VAL A 103 -7.55 0.60 -16.77
CA VAL A 103 -6.75 -0.42 -16.10
C VAL A 103 -6.91 -0.30 -14.59
N ARG A 104 -7.28 -1.39 -13.92
CA ARG A 104 -7.33 -1.47 -12.46
C ARG A 104 -5.97 -1.95 -11.95
N LEU A 105 -5.30 -1.12 -11.15
CA LEU A 105 -3.98 -1.43 -10.59
C LEU A 105 -4.06 -2.15 -9.25
N GLY A 106 -5.00 -1.78 -8.37
CA GLY A 106 -5.22 -2.46 -7.09
C GLY A 106 -6.40 -3.42 -7.15
N THR A 107 -6.30 -4.60 -6.57
CA THR A 107 -7.30 -5.67 -6.68
C THR A 107 -7.79 -6.23 -5.35
N ASP A 108 -7.01 -6.15 -4.27
CA ASP A 108 -7.33 -6.76 -2.97
C ASP A 108 -7.21 -5.78 -1.81
N LEU A 109 -7.86 -6.11 -0.69
CA LEU A 109 -7.83 -5.31 0.55
C LEU A 109 -6.45 -5.30 1.22
N ASP A 110 -5.69 -6.37 1.09
CA ASP A 110 -4.40 -6.55 1.74
C ASP A 110 -3.22 -6.05 0.90
N GLU A 111 -3.50 -5.55 -0.30
CA GLU A 111 -2.55 -4.90 -1.20
C GLU A 111 -2.45 -3.40 -0.93
N THR A 112 -1.25 -2.87 -1.13
CA THR A 112 -1.01 -1.43 -1.17
C THR A 112 -0.30 -1.09 -2.47
N VAL A 113 -0.95 -0.30 -3.33
CA VAL A 113 -0.41 0.12 -4.62
C VAL A 113 0.10 1.56 -4.52
N VAL A 114 1.35 1.78 -4.92
CA VAL A 114 2.02 3.09 -4.93
C VAL A 114 2.60 3.34 -6.32
N LEU A 115 2.20 4.46 -6.95
CA LEU A 115 2.78 4.88 -8.23
C LEU A 115 4.24 5.31 -8.02
N LEU A 116 5.12 4.89 -8.92
CA LEU A 116 6.49 5.36 -8.98
C LEU A 116 6.58 6.73 -9.67
N ASN A 117 7.68 7.42 -9.47
CA ASN A 117 7.97 8.63 -10.21
C ASN A 117 7.99 8.33 -11.73
N GLY A 118 7.61 9.31 -12.55
CA GLY A 118 7.39 9.11 -13.99
C GLY A 118 6.15 8.27 -14.32
N GLN A 119 5.45 7.69 -13.32
CA GLN A 119 4.12 7.08 -13.39
C GLN A 119 3.93 5.99 -14.47
N ARG A 120 5.04 5.43 -15.00
CA ARG A 120 5.01 4.30 -15.94
C ARG A 120 4.81 2.97 -15.22
N HIS A 121 5.24 2.91 -13.97
CA HIS A 121 5.12 1.74 -13.11
C HIS A 121 4.51 2.09 -11.77
N ALA A 122 3.98 1.08 -11.10
CA ALA A 122 3.58 1.13 -9.70
C ALA A 122 4.17 -0.07 -8.96
N THR A 123 4.31 0.04 -7.65
CA THR A 123 4.62 -1.11 -6.81
C THR A 123 3.37 -1.55 -6.07
N GLU A 124 3.23 -2.85 -5.90
CA GLU A 124 2.24 -3.48 -5.04
C GLU A 124 2.96 -4.20 -3.92
N THR A 125 2.52 -3.95 -2.68
CA THR A 125 2.94 -4.76 -1.55
C THR A 125 1.75 -5.60 -1.09
N ASP A 126 1.88 -6.93 -1.18
CA ASP A 126 0.86 -7.90 -0.79
C ASP A 126 1.24 -8.59 0.53
N ARG A 127 0.35 -8.50 1.52
CA ARG A 127 0.51 -9.13 2.85
C ARG A 127 -0.33 -10.38 3.04
N LYS A 128 -1.16 -10.74 2.10
CA LYS A 128 -2.18 -11.79 2.23
C LYS A 128 -1.61 -13.11 2.77
N SER A 129 -0.49 -13.55 2.20
CA SER A 129 0.18 -14.79 2.64
C SER A 129 0.76 -14.72 4.05
N TYR A 130 0.92 -13.52 4.63
CA TYR A 130 1.61 -13.28 5.91
C TYR A 130 0.72 -12.65 6.99
N ILE A 131 -0.60 -12.56 6.77
CA ILE A 131 -1.52 -11.92 7.71
C ILE A 131 -1.46 -12.60 9.08
N PHE A 132 -1.48 -13.94 9.09
CA PHE A 132 -1.38 -14.71 10.34
C PHE A 132 -0.09 -14.43 11.10
N ASP A 133 1.05 -14.42 10.40
CA ASP A 133 2.36 -14.13 11.01
C ASP A 133 2.43 -12.68 11.53
N SER A 134 1.73 -11.75 10.90
CA SER A 134 1.72 -10.34 11.30
C SER A 134 1.09 -10.11 12.68
N MET A 135 0.20 -11.00 13.13
CA MET A 135 -0.37 -10.97 14.49
C MET A 135 0.69 -11.19 15.58
N PHE A 136 1.80 -11.81 15.22
CA PHE A 136 2.95 -12.07 16.12
C PHE A 136 4.13 -11.12 15.87
N GLY A 137 3.88 -9.97 15.23
CA GLY A 137 4.90 -8.97 14.90
C GLY A 137 5.79 -9.34 13.71
N ARG A 138 5.53 -10.45 13.04
CA ARG A 138 6.26 -10.92 11.86
C ARG A 138 5.64 -10.33 10.60
N ARG A 139 5.89 -9.06 10.34
CA ARG A 139 5.32 -8.34 9.20
C ARG A 139 6.17 -8.58 7.97
N TRP A 140 5.67 -9.43 7.10
CA TRP A 140 6.24 -9.73 5.80
C TRP A 140 5.26 -9.35 4.70
N PHE A 141 5.76 -9.11 3.53
CA PHE A 141 4.97 -8.91 2.32
C PHE A 141 5.79 -9.27 1.09
N ASP A 142 5.10 -9.56 0.01
CA ASP A 142 5.66 -9.69 -1.32
C ASP A 142 5.60 -8.33 -2.02
N VAL A 143 6.52 -8.09 -2.95
CA VAL A 143 6.53 -6.88 -3.77
C VAL A 143 6.42 -7.26 -5.22
N ASP A 144 5.41 -6.71 -5.88
CA ASP A 144 5.22 -6.79 -7.32
C ASP A 144 5.40 -5.41 -7.96
N LEU A 145 5.99 -5.41 -9.14
CA LEU A 145 5.99 -4.28 -10.05
C LEU A 145 4.77 -4.38 -10.96
N ILE A 146 4.04 -3.29 -11.13
CA ILE A 146 2.90 -3.19 -12.03
C ILE A 146 3.25 -2.25 -13.19
N ASP A 147 3.11 -2.71 -14.41
CA ASP A 147 3.10 -1.85 -15.59
C ASP A 147 1.77 -1.07 -15.62
N VAL A 148 1.83 0.24 -15.55
CA VAL A 148 0.62 1.11 -15.45
C VAL A 148 -0.18 1.07 -16.75
N ALA A 149 0.48 0.85 -17.89
CA ALA A 149 -0.20 0.81 -19.16
C ALA A 149 -1.02 -0.45 -19.36
N THR A 150 -0.56 -1.60 -18.85
CA THR A 150 -1.20 -2.90 -19.10
C THR A 150 -1.87 -3.49 -17.88
N GLY A 151 -1.40 -3.13 -16.67
CA GLY A 151 -1.77 -3.78 -15.42
C GLY A 151 -1.06 -5.11 -15.17
N GLU A 152 -0.08 -5.46 -16.02
CA GLU A 152 0.73 -6.67 -15.85
C GLU A 152 1.60 -6.56 -14.59
N ARG A 153 1.72 -7.67 -13.87
CA ARG A 153 2.48 -7.77 -12.64
C ARG A 153 3.70 -8.64 -12.81
N THR A 154 4.83 -8.15 -12.32
CA THR A 154 6.09 -8.90 -12.25
C THR A 154 6.53 -8.98 -10.81
N ARG A 155 6.75 -10.19 -10.28
CA ARG A 155 7.25 -10.37 -8.94
C ARG A 155 8.68 -9.85 -8.83
N VAL A 156 8.91 -8.88 -7.93
CA VAL A 156 10.24 -8.32 -7.64
C VAL A 156 10.91 -9.11 -6.52
N VAL A 157 10.23 -9.29 -5.40
CA VAL A 157 10.78 -10.02 -4.26
C VAL A 157 9.67 -10.63 -3.41
N ASP A 158 9.90 -11.88 -2.98
CA ASP A 158 9.07 -12.56 -2.02
C ASP A 158 9.55 -12.32 -0.59
N ARG A 159 8.62 -12.30 0.34
CA ARG A 159 8.87 -12.29 1.78
C ARG A 159 9.94 -11.27 2.18
N VAL A 160 9.65 -10.02 1.96
CA VAL A 160 10.48 -8.90 2.42
C VAL A 160 9.81 -8.18 3.60
N ARG A 161 10.63 -7.62 4.49
CA ARG A 161 10.17 -6.84 5.64
C ARG A 161 10.38 -5.35 5.45
N TYR A 162 11.45 -4.96 4.78
CA TYR A 162 11.87 -3.59 4.61
C TYR A 162 12.00 -3.25 3.13
N PHE A 163 11.00 -2.57 2.63
CA PHE A 163 10.93 -2.07 1.26
C PHE A 163 10.93 -0.55 1.30
N SER A 164 11.88 0.07 0.63
CA SER A 164 12.07 1.53 0.67
C SER A 164 11.34 2.26 -0.46
N GLY A 165 10.80 1.53 -1.43
CA GLY A 165 10.09 2.13 -2.56
C GLY A 165 10.97 2.35 -3.78
N GLY A 166 10.48 3.23 -4.67
CA GLY A 166 11.16 3.58 -5.92
C GLY A 166 12.21 4.67 -5.75
N SER A 167 13.07 4.76 -6.77
CA SER A 167 14.08 5.80 -6.92
C SER A 167 13.50 7.15 -7.34
N ALA A 168 14.36 8.17 -7.43
CA ALA A 168 13.96 9.50 -7.83
C ALA A 168 13.42 9.57 -9.25
N THR A 169 13.93 8.74 -10.18
CA THR A 169 13.43 8.64 -11.57
C THR A 169 12.31 7.62 -11.72
N GLY A 170 12.15 6.71 -10.75
CA GLY A 170 11.24 5.56 -10.84
C GLY A 170 11.78 4.40 -11.68
N GLU A 171 13.09 4.36 -11.94
CA GLU A 171 13.73 3.29 -12.72
C GLU A 171 14.31 2.17 -11.85
N HIS A 172 14.45 2.43 -10.53
CA HIS A 172 14.94 1.45 -9.56
C HIS A 172 13.98 1.31 -8.39
N LEU A 173 14.02 0.13 -7.76
CA LEU A 173 13.42 -0.12 -6.44
C LEU A 173 14.52 -0.46 -5.44
N LEU A 174 14.32 -0.07 -4.17
CA LEU A 174 15.25 -0.39 -3.09
C LEU A 174 14.55 -1.18 -1.99
N TYR A 175 15.19 -2.26 -1.56
CA TYR A 175 14.75 -3.02 -0.40
C TYR A 175 15.93 -3.54 0.42
N PHE A 176 15.65 -3.93 1.66
CA PHE A 176 16.65 -4.47 2.58
C PHE A 176 16.25 -5.90 2.97
N LYS A 177 17.07 -6.86 2.62
CA LYS A 177 16.87 -8.29 2.85
C LYS A 177 18.21 -8.96 3.09
N ASP A 178 18.23 -9.99 3.93
CA ASP A 178 19.43 -10.78 4.24
C ASP A 178 20.64 -9.90 4.65
N ASP A 179 20.35 -8.88 5.49
CA ASP A 179 21.31 -7.93 6.05
C ASP A 179 22.02 -7.02 5.02
N THR A 180 21.51 -6.94 3.79
CA THR A 180 22.06 -6.08 2.73
C THR A 180 20.98 -5.22 2.06
N HIS A 181 21.37 -4.06 1.53
CA HIS A 181 20.55 -3.27 0.63
C HIS A 181 20.66 -3.80 -0.79
N ILE A 182 19.54 -3.97 -1.44
CA ILE A 182 19.43 -4.49 -2.81
C ILE A 182 18.69 -3.46 -3.65
N ALA A 183 19.30 -3.03 -4.76
CA ALA A 183 18.65 -2.29 -5.82
C ALA A 183 18.12 -3.26 -6.89
N TYR A 184 16.89 -3.02 -7.34
CA TYR A 184 16.29 -3.71 -8.47
C TYR A 184 16.14 -2.72 -9.61
N GLU A 185 16.75 -3.00 -10.74
CA GLU A 185 16.66 -2.21 -11.97
C GLU A 185 15.49 -2.72 -12.81
N ILE A 186 14.49 -1.87 -13.03
CA ILE A 186 13.23 -2.25 -13.69
C ILE A 186 13.46 -2.66 -15.15
N ALA A 187 14.33 -1.93 -15.87
CA ALA A 187 14.54 -2.16 -17.29
C ALA A 187 15.18 -3.51 -17.63
N THR A 188 15.98 -4.05 -16.71
CA THR A 188 16.78 -5.27 -16.94
C THR A 188 16.36 -6.45 -16.07
N ASP A 189 15.41 -6.25 -15.16
CA ASP A 189 14.98 -7.25 -14.15
C ASP A 189 16.18 -7.76 -13.31
N LYS A 190 17.13 -6.84 -13.02
CA LYS A 190 18.37 -7.18 -12.32
C LYS A 190 18.33 -6.74 -10.87
N HIS A 191 18.69 -7.66 -9.97
CA HIS A 191 18.96 -7.36 -8.57
C HIS A 191 20.44 -7.17 -8.33
N THR A 192 20.81 -6.08 -7.67
CA THR A 192 22.21 -5.75 -7.35
C THR A 192 22.37 -5.58 -5.85
N ASP A 193 23.24 -6.35 -5.26
CA ASP A 193 23.64 -6.19 -3.85
C ASP A 193 24.55 -4.98 -3.70
N LEU A 194 24.11 -4.01 -2.90
CA LEU A 194 24.81 -2.74 -2.76
C LEU A 194 25.78 -2.69 -1.59
N THR A 195 25.57 -3.50 -0.55
CA THR A 195 26.25 -3.26 0.74
C THR A 195 26.99 -4.45 1.33
N SER A 196 26.77 -5.69 0.86
CA SER A 196 27.43 -6.87 1.45
C SER A 196 28.98 -6.86 1.32
N ASN A 197 29.50 -6.22 0.29
CA ASN A 197 30.94 -6.13 0.02
C ASN A 197 31.60 -4.88 0.67
N LEU A 198 30.82 -4.01 1.34
CA LEU A 198 31.35 -2.81 1.97
C LEU A 198 31.87 -3.12 3.38
N SER A 199 32.86 -2.34 3.82
CA SER A 199 33.45 -2.52 5.14
C SER A 199 32.58 -2.01 6.30
N ALA A 200 31.45 -1.33 6.01
CA ALA A 200 30.53 -0.79 6.99
C ALA A 200 29.39 -1.80 7.30
N ASP A 201 28.83 -1.70 8.50
CA ASP A 201 27.64 -2.48 8.89
C ASP A 201 26.37 -1.62 8.74
N PHE A 202 25.57 -1.95 7.75
CA PHE A 202 24.31 -1.26 7.46
C PHE A 202 23.14 -1.78 8.29
N VAL A 203 23.32 -2.86 9.04
CA VAL A 203 22.31 -3.41 9.96
C VAL A 203 22.24 -2.57 11.23
N ASN A 204 21.07 -2.13 11.63
CA ASN A 204 20.87 -1.46 12.91
C ASN A 204 20.91 -2.46 14.07
N ARG A 205 22.13 -2.75 14.55
CA ARG A 205 22.32 -3.69 15.64
C ARG A 205 21.88 -3.16 17.00
N ASP A 206 21.70 -1.84 17.12
CA ASP A 206 21.17 -1.18 18.33
C ASP A 206 19.64 -1.36 18.46
N HIS A 207 18.97 -1.89 17.42
CA HIS A 207 17.54 -2.16 17.47
C HIS A 207 17.25 -3.28 18.49
N ASP A 208 16.56 -2.92 19.57
CA ASP A 208 16.31 -3.79 20.72
C ASP A 208 15.05 -4.65 20.61
N TYR A 209 14.17 -4.33 19.66
CA TYR A 209 12.95 -5.11 19.47
C TYR A 209 13.26 -6.52 18.94
N PRO A 210 12.62 -7.58 19.48
CA PRO A 210 12.90 -8.96 19.10
C PRO A 210 12.26 -9.28 17.73
N VAL A 211 12.97 -8.95 16.66
CA VAL A 211 12.57 -9.24 15.28
C VAL A 211 13.48 -10.29 14.66
N GLU A 212 12.94 -11.08 13.75
CA GLU A 212 13.69 -12.10 13.01
C GLU A 212 14.80 -11.46 12.16
N GLN A 213 14.48 -10.34 11.49
CA GLN A 213 15.42 -9.54 10.74
C GLN A 213 15.47 -8.12 11.32
N LYS A 214 16.66 -7.67 11.71
CA LYS A 214 16.86 -6.29 12.15
C LYS A 214 16.73 -5.32 10.97
N PRO A 215 16.24 -4.09 11.19
CA PRO A 215 16.21 -3.08 10.14
C PRO A 215 17.63 -2.64 9.76
N SER A 216 17.75 -1.98 8.61
CA SER A 216 18.93 -1.18 8.32
C SER A 216 18.95 0.11 9.15
N TRP A 217 20.06 0.84 9.11
CA TRP A 217 20.12 2.21 9.65
C TRP A 217 19.28 3.20 8.82
N GLY A 218 18.75 2.76 7.66
CA GLY A 218 17.91 3.53 6.76
C GLY A 218 18.65 4.14 5.58
N LEU A 219 17.97 5.06 4.91
CA LEU A 219 18.52 5.80 3.77
C LEU A 219 18.22 7.30 3.90
N ALA A 220 19.07 8.13 3.31
CA ALA A 220 18.83 9.56 3.13
C ALA A 220 17.88 9.82 1.93
N GLY A 221 18.06 9.08 0.85
CA GLY A 221 17.31 9.21 -0.39
C GLY A 221 18.13 8.78 -1.61
N TRP A 222 17.61 9.10 -2.78
CA TRP A 222 18.28 8.92 -4.05
C TRP A 222 18.90 10.25 -4.52
N ALA A 223 20.03 10.15 -5.17
CA ALA A 223 20.62 11.28 -5.87
C ALA A 223 19.84 11.61 -7.14
N GLU A 224 20.07 12.80 -7.70
CA GLU A 224 19.52 13.20 -8.99
C GLU A 224 19.86 12.16 -10.06
N ASN A 225 18.93 11.92 -11.00
CA ASN A 225 19.07 10.94 -12.08
C ASN A 225 19.45 9.52 -11.64
N ASP A 226 19.15 9.16 -10.38
CA ASP A 226 19.50 7.87 -9.78
C ASP A 226 21.02 7.54 -9.81
N GLU A 227 21.88 8.57 -9.87
CA GLU A 227 23.34 8.38 -9.92
C GLU A 227 23.86 7.61 -8.70
N ALA A 228 23.19 7.75 -7.56
CA ALA A 228 23.51 7.01 -6.35
C ALA A 228 22.33 6.89 -5.40
N VAL A 229 22.37 5.91 -4.52
CA VAL A 229 21.54 5.86 -3.32
C VAL A 229 22.38 6.22 -2.10
N LEU A 230 21.85 7.12 -1.24
CA LEU A 230 22.51 7.56 -0.04
C LEU A 230 22.01 6.75 1.15
N LEU A 231 22.86 5.86 1.64
CA LEU A 231 22.56 4.91 2.71
C LEU A 231 23.24 5.34 4.02
N TYR A 232 22.65 4.96 5.14
CA TYR A 232 23.23 5.16 6.45
C TYR A 232 23.86 3.87 6.99
N ASP A 233 25.09 4.00 7.51
CA ASP A 233 25.54 3.11 8.55
C ASP A 233 25.24 3.71 9.95
N ARG A 234 25.83 3.17 11.01
CA ARG A 234 25.60 3.67 12.37
C ARG A 234 25.88 5.17 12.52
N TYR A 235 26.93 5.69 11.88
CA TYR A 235 27.43 7.05 12.06
C TYR A 235 27.36 7.86 10.77
N ASP A 236 27.61 7.24 9.63
CA ASP A 236 27.96 7.92 8.40
C ASP A 236 26.92 7.79 7.30
N ILE A 237 27.09 8.63 6.28
CA ILE A 237 26.36 8.61 5.02
C ILE A 237 27.29 8.03 3.95
N TRP A 238 26.77 7.09 3.21
CA TRP A 238 27.43 6.44 2.10
C TRP A 238 26.67 6.72 0.81
N SER A 239 27.39 7.15 -0.23
CA SER A 239 26.88 7.20 -1.60
C SER A 239 27.26 5.90 -2.27
N VAL A 240 26.28 5.15 -2.80
CA VAL A 240 26.48 3.85 -3.43
C VAL A 240 25.79 3.84 -4.79
N ASN A 241 26.51 3.46 -5.84
CA ASN A 241 25.95 3.37 -7.18
C ASN A 241 24.95 2.21 -7.25
N PRO A 242 23.80 2.37 -7.95
CA PRO A 242 22.77 1.32 -8.02
C PRO A 242 23.20 0.07 -8.79
N ASP A 243 24.25 0.15 -9.62
CA ASP A 243 24.88 -0.98 -10.30
C ASP A 243 25.83 -1.80 -9.40
N GLY A 244 26.15 -1.30 -8.20
CA GLY A 244 27.07 -1.91 -7.24
C GLY A 244 28.56 -1.64 -7.51
N ASP A 245 28.88 -0.89 -8.57
CA ASP A 245 30.27 -0.71 -9.03
C ASP A 245 30.98 0.50 -8.38
N GLY A 246 30.46 1.03 -7.28
CA GLY A 246 31.12 2.14 -6.61
C GLY A 246 30.42 2.55 -5.32
N SER A 247 31.22 2.90 -4.33
CA SER A 247 30.73 3.48 -3.10
C SER A 247 31.73 4.48 -2.52
N ILE A 248 31.22 5.55 -1.92
CA ILE A 248 32.01 6.59 -1.25
C ILE A 248 31.38 6.88 0.09
N ARG A 249 32.17 6.85 1.14
CA ARG A 249 31.77 7.35 2.46
C ARG A 249 31.85 8.86 2.43
N LEU A 250 30.72 9.55 2.60
CA LEU A 250 30.62 11.00 2.48
C LEU A 250 30.96 11.75 3.78
N THR A 251 30.82 11.09 4.92
CA THR A 251 31.07 11.70 6.23
C THR A 251 32.05 10.86 7.05
N ASN A 252 32.56 11.39 8.15
CA ASN A 252 33.57 10.74 8.97
C ASN A 252 33.17 10.73 10.46
N GLY A 253 31.93 10.33 10.75
CA GLY A 253 31.36 10.35 12.10
C GLY A 253 31.80 9.21 12.99
N ALA A 254 32.23 8.08 12.41
CA ALA A 254 32.64 6.93 13.18
C ALA A 254 33.85 7.17 14.10
N GLU A 255 34.75 8.10 13.75
CA GLU A 255 35.93 8.41 14.54
C GLU A 255 35.60 9.16 15.85
N ASP A 256 34.57 10.02 15.81
CA ASP A 256 34.11 10.84 16.94
C ASP A 256 32.77 10.33 17.54
N GLU A 257 32.27 9.21 17.10
CA GLU A 257 30.93 8.65 17.46
C GLU A 257 29.78 9.64 17.20
N ILE A 258 29.90 10.47 16.16
CA ILE A 258 28.90 11.44 15.73
C ILE A 258 28.05 10.85 14.62
N ARG A 259 26.70 10.85 14.78
CA ARG A 259 25.78 10.37 13.74
C ARG A 259 25.43 11.49 12.78
N TYR A 260 25.84 11.33 11.51
CA TYR A 260 25.42 12.21 10.43
C TYR A 260 24.12 11.70 9.82
N ARG A 261 23.17 12.63 9.62
CA ARG A 261 21.89 12.34 8.97
C ARG A 261 21.53 13.51 8.08
N TYR A 262 21.12 13.19 6.85
CA TYR A 262 20.65 14.18 5.89
C TYR A 262 19.34 14.80 6.37
N THR A 263 19.22 16.12 6.26
CA THR A 263 17.99 16.85 6.52
C THR A 263 17.55 17.55 5.25
N ARG A 264 16.40 17.16 4.73
CA ARG A 264 15.79 17.81 3.57
C ARG A 264 15.33 19.20 3.99
N LEU A 265 15.84 20.24 3.34
CA LEU A 265 15.48 21.64 3.60
C LEU A 265 14.32 22.10 2.71
N ASP A 266 14.26 21.59 1.49
CA ASP A 266 13.18 21.85 0.55
C ASP A 266 12.22 20.65 0.50
N PRO A 267 10.96 20.79 0.95
CA PRO A 267 9.99 19.71 0.91
C PRO A 267 9.63 19.22 -0.50
N GLU A 268 9.80 20.07 -1.53
CA GLU A 268 9.48 19.74 -2.93
C GLU A 268 10.63 19.00 -3.62
N GLN A 269 11.82 18.98 -3.04
CA GLN A 269 12.96 18.27 -3.60
C GLN A 269 12.71 16.76 -3.57
N SER A 270 12.66 16.11 -4.71
CA SER A 270 12.46 14.65 -4.84
C SER A 270 13.76 13.86 -4.82
N ALA A 271 14.89 14.48 -5.17
CA ALA A 271 16.21 13.87 -5.25
C ALA A 271 17.27 14.74 -4.52
N ILE A 272 18.39 14.13 -4.19
CA ILE A 272 19.51 14.81 -3.50
C ILE A 272 20.55 15.22 -4.54
N SER A 273 20.90 16.50 -4.58
CA SER A 273 22.01 16.95 -5.41
C SER A 273 23.33 16.61 -4.72
N LEU A 274 24.22 15.92 -5.42
CA LEU A 274 25.57 15.59 -4.93
C LEU A 274 26.55 16.75 -5.18
N ASP A 275 26.22 17.72 -6.03
CA ASP A 275 27.05 18.87 -6.38
C ASP A 275 26.87 20.06 -5.42
N ALA A 276 25.86 20.01 -4.55
CA ALA A 276 25.61 21.06 -3.57
C ALA A 276 26.41 20.80 -2.27
N PRO A 277 27.10 21.81 -1.73
CA PRO A 277 27.88 21.68 -0.49
C PRO A 277 26.98 21.53 0.75
#